data_0424ae7c74053397fa0e4433e8f779d4
#
_entry.id   0424ae7c74053397fa0e4433e8f779d4
#
_cell.length_a   1.000
_cell.length_b   1.000
_cell.length_c   1.000
_cell.angle_alpha   90.00
_cell.angle_beta   90.00
_cell.angle_gamma   90.00
#
_symmetry.space_group_name_H-M   'P 1'
#
loop_
_entity.id
_entity.type
_entity.pdbx_description
1 polymer ?
#
loop_
_entity_poly.entity_id
_entity_poly.type
_entity_poly.pdbx_seq_one_letter_code
_entity_poly.pdbx_strand_id
1 'polypeptide(L)'
;IMTNGIFKSPVHRVLANSKRERISVAMFYTPEPNKEIGPEQGLVNEEHPKIFNQVKDYADTHWKYYQRGMRAIHVAKVCEE
;
A
#
# COMPACT_ATOMS: atom_id res chain seq x y z
N ILE A 1 -4.24 2.13 2.94
CA ILE A 1 -5.25 3.00 2.27
C ILE A 1 -6.62 2.79 2.87
N MET A 2 -7.15 1.57 2.87
CA MET A 2 -8.50 1.26 3.33
C MET A 2 -8.76 1.65 4.80
N THR A 3 -7.74 1.58 5.64
CA THR A 3 -7.83 1.96 7.04
C THR A 3 -7.56 3.44 7.29
N ASN A 4 -7.39 4.22 6.23
CA ASN A 4 -7.10 5.66 6.29
C ASN A 4 -5.89 6.00 7.18
N GLY A 5 -4.85 5.16 7.13
CA GLY A 5 -3.60 5.37 7.85
C GLY A 5 -3.56 4.83 9.28
N ILE A 6 -4.65 4.22 9.77
CA ILE A 6 -4.67 3.61 11.11
C ILE A 6 -3.68 2.45 11.18
N PHE A 7 -3.72 1.54 10.20
CA PHE A 7 -2.70 0.51 10.02
C PHE A 7 -1.71 0.96 8.94
N LYS A 8 -0.47 1.08 9.31
CA LYS A 8 0.58 1.56 8.41
C LYS A 8 1.30 0.41 7.74
N SER A 9 1.71 0.61 6.48
CA SER A 9 2.53 -0.36 5.77
C SER A 9 3.99 0.06 5.86
N PRO A 10 4.82 -0.70 6.59
CA PRO A 10 6.23 -0.35 6.75
C PRO A 10 7.06 -0.74 5.52
N VAL A 11 8.13 -0.01 5.30
CA VAL A 11 9.18 -0.44 4.37
C VAL A 11 10.10 -1.41 5.12
N HIS A 12 10.39 -2.54 4.50
CA HIS A 12 11.26 -3.55 5.09
C HIS A 12 12.15 -4.15 4.01
N ARG A 13 13.14 -4.89 4.44
CA ARG A 13 14.04 -5.61 3.54
C ARG A 13 14.29 -7.02 4.07
N VAL A 14 14.67 -7.89 3.17
CA VAL A 14 15.07 -9.27 3.51
C VAL A 14 16.59 -9.36 3.41
N LEU A 15 17.20 -9.81 4.49
CA LEU A 15 18.66 -9.97 4.55
C LEU A 15 19.06 -11.42 4.23
N ALA A 16 20.13 -11.56 3.44
CA ALA A 16 20.74 -12.85 3.24
C ALA A 16 21.54 -13.27 4.49
N ASN A 17 21.51 -14.56 4.80
CA ASN A 17 22.26 -15.12 5.90
C ASN A 17 23.36 -16.04 5.34
N SER A 18 24.63 -15.73 5.62
CA SER A 18 25.76 -16.50 5.11
C SER A 18 25.99 -17.83 5.82
N LYS A 19 25.33 -18.06 6.97
CA LYS A 19 25.54 -19.25 7.79
C LYS A 19 24.44 -20.30 7.66
N ARG A 20 23.24 -19.92 7.26
CA ARG A 20 22.08 -20.82 7.16
C ARG A 20 21.25 -20.49 5.95
N GLU A 21 20.72 -21.53 5.31
CA GLU A 21 19.73 -21.38 4.27
C GLU A 21 18.33 -21.24 4.92
N ARG A 22 17.53 -20.41 4.29
CA ARG A 22 16.13 -20.22 4.67
C ARG A 22 15.29 -20.07 3.42
N ILE A 23 14.19 -20.81 3.37
CA ILE A 23 13.23 -20.71 2.29
C ILE A 23 11.98 -20.02 2.85
N SER A 24 11.46 -19.06 2.12
CA SER A 24 10.20 -18.41 2.45
C SER A 24 9.30 -18.34 1.22
N VAL A 25 7.99 -18.37 1.45
CA VAL A 25 6.98 -18.20 0.41
C VAL A 25 6.16 -16.98 0.77
N ALA A 26 6.14 -16.01 -0.13
CA ALA A 26 5.32 -14.81 0.04
C ALA A 26 4.10 -14.90 -0.86
N MET A 27 2.91 -14.71 -0.27
CA MET A 27 1.66 -14.66 -1.01
C MET A 27 1.16 -13.21 -1.02
N PHE A 28 0.94 -12.68 -2.23
CA PHE A 28 0.45 -11.31 -2.40
C PHE A 28 -1.02 -11.34 -2.76
N TYR A 29 -1.82 -10.61 -1.98
CA TYR A 29 -3.23 -10.43 -2.26
C TYR A 29 -3.43 -9.03 -2.83
N THR A 30 -4.01 -8.97 -4.02
CA THR A 30 -4.31 -7.71 -4.69
C THR A 30 -5.78 -7.64 -5.03
N PRO A 31 -6.38 -6.42 -5.01
CA PRO A 31 -7.76 -6.26 -5.44
C PRO A 31 -7.89 -6.42 -6.96
N GLU A 32 -9.10 -6.68 -7.43
CA GLU A 32 -9.39 -6.74 -8.86
C GLU A 32 -9.04 -5.42 -9.54
N PRO A 33 -8.54 -5.45 -10.80
CA PRO A 33 -8.09 -4.23 -11.49
C PRO A 33 -9.17 -3.16 -11.65
N ASN A 34 -10.43 -3.57 -11.83
CA ASN A 34 -11.53 -2.63 -12.03
C ASN A 34 -12.15 -2.14 -10.72
N LYS A 35 -11.62 -2.56 -9.58
CA LYS A 35 -12.14 -2.18 -8.27
C LYS A 35 -11.37 -1.00 -7.71
N GLU A 36 -12.10 0.02 -7.26
CA GLU A 36 -11.50 1.16 -6.58
C GLU A 36 -11.25 0.84 -5.11
N ILE A 37 -10.09 1.26 -4.61
CA ILE A 37 -9.71 1.15 -3.21
C ILE A 37 -9.61 2.55 -2.64
N GLY A 38 -10.21 2.77 -1.50
CA GLY A 38 -10.10 4.02 -0.79
C GLY A 38 -10.34 3.82 0.69
N PRO A 39 -10.23 4.88 1.49
CA PRO A 39 -10.52 4.80 2.92
C PRO A 39 -11.96 4.35 3.18
N GLU A 40 -12.13 3.44 4.14
CA GLU A 40 -13.45 3.01 4.58
C GLU A 40 -14.20 4.19 5.19
N GLN A 41 -15.45 4.40 4.79
CA GLN A 41 -16.22 5.57 5.23
C GLN A 41 -16.39 5.67 6.73
N GLY A 42 -16.51 4.53 7.42
CA GLY A 42 -16.62 4.49 8.87
C GLY A 42 -15.35 4.95 9.61
N LEU A 43 -14.23 5.06 8.91
CA LEU A 43 -12.94 5.48 9.46
C LEU A 43 -12.57 6.92 9.08
N VAL A 44 -13.47 7.63 8.40
CA VAL A 44 -13.27 9.03 8.01
C VAL A 44 -14.29 9.90 8.73
N ASN A 45 -13.81 10.87 9.49
CA ASN A 45 -14.65 11.83 10.22
C ASN A 45 -13.90 13.15 10.41
N GLU A 46 -14.51 14.11 11.13
CA GLU A 46 -13.89 15.42 11.36
C GLU A 46 -12.61 15.35 12.20
N GLU A 47 -12.53 14.42 13.14
CA GLU A 47 -11.34 14.21 13.97
C GLU A 47 -10.25 13.44 13.22
N HIS A 48 -10.64 12.63 12.25
CA HIS A 48 -9.73 11.79 11.45
C HIS A 48 -10.06 11.93 9.97
N PRO A 49 -9.62 13.03 9.33
CA PRO A 49 -9.96 13.30 7.94
C PRO A 49 -9.28 12.29 7.00
N LYS A 50 -9.82 12.20 5.80
CA LYS A 50 -9.30 11.33 4.75
C LYS A 50 -7.90 11.77 4.33
N ILE A 51 -6.92 10.88 4.44
CA ILE A 51 -5.54 11.13 4.04
C ILE A 51 -5.14 10.39 2.76
N PHE A 52 -6.02 9.53 2.24
CA PHE A 52 -5.81 8.83 0.98
C PHE A 52 -6.98 9.05 0.04
N ASN A 53 -6.68 9.14 -1.25
CA ASN A 53 -7.67 9.18 -2.32
C ASN A 53 -8.01 7.75 -2.77
N GLN A 54 -9.11 7.60 -3.50
CA GLN A 54 -9.44 6.32 -4.13
C GLN A 54 -8.49 6.02 -5.28
N VAL A 55 -8.08 4.77 -5.38
CA VAL A 55 -7.16 4.29 -6.43
C VAL A 55 -7.78 3.09 -7.12
N LYS A 56 -7.73 3.08 -8.45
CA LYS A 56 -8.16 1.98 -9.29
C LYS A 56 -6.95 1.26 -9.85
N ASP A 57 -7.07 -0.06 -10.04
CA ASP A 57 -5.99 -0.91 -10.54
C ASP A 57 -4.69 -0.78 -9.72
N TYR A 58 -4.82 -1.00 -8.43
CA TYR A 58 -3.69 -0.86 -7.51
C TYR A 58 -2.55 -1.84 -7.81
N ALA A 59 -2.87 -3.05 -8.30
CA ALA A 59 -1.85 -4.04 -8.63
C ALA A 59 -0.90 -3.53 -9.73
N ASP A 60 -1.43 -2.92 -10.79
CA ASP A 60 -0.63 -2.34 -11.86
C ASP A 60 0.17 -1.13 -11.37
N THR A 61 -0.45 -0.28 -10.57
CA THR A 61 0.22 0.87 -9.95
C THR A 61 1.38 0.41 -9.07
N HIS A 62 1.16 -0.60 -8.24
CA HIS A 62 2.19 -1.17 -7.38
C HIS A 62 3.39 -1.67 -8.19
N TRP A 63 3.13 -2.39 -9.27
CA TRP A 63 4.18 -2.92 -10.14
C TRP A 63 5.01 -1.80 -10.78
N LYS A 64 4.36 -0.78 -11.31
CA LYS A 64 5.04 0.36 -11.94
C LYS A 64 5.93 1.12 -10.95
N TYR A 65 5.43 1.37 -9.75
CA TYR A 65 6.21 2.07 -8.72
C TYR A 65 7.34 1.20 -8.18
N TYR A 66 7.11 -0.09 -8.04
CA TYR A 66 8.16 -1.04 -7.62
C TYR A 66 9.34 -1.01 -8.58
N GLN A 67 9.10 -0.99 -9.88
CA GLN A 67 10.15 -0.93 -10.90
C GLN A 67 10.98 0.36 -10.81
N ARG A 68 10.39 1.43 -10.29
CA ARG A 68 11.07 2.72 -10.09
C ARG A 68 11.70 2.87 -8.72
N GLY A 69 11.61 1.86 -7.88
CA GLY A 69 12.09 1.93 -6.49
C GLY A 69 11.27 2.84 -5.59
N MET A 70 10.01 3.10 -5.94
CA MET A 70 9.11 3.98 -5.21
C MET A 70 7.97 3.20 -4.57
N ARG A 71 7.35 3.78 -3.53
CA ARG A 71 6.19 3.18 -2.88
C ARG A 71 4.91 3.58 -3.61
N ALA A 72 4.11 2.58 -4.01
CA ALA A 72 2.85 2.82 -4.71
C ALA A 72 1.84 3.63 -3.88
N ILE A 73 1.86 3.46 -2.56
CA ILE A 73 0.93 4.15 -1.66
C ILE A 73 1.02 5.68 -1.77
N HIS A 74 2.15 6.21 -2.21
CA HIS A 74 2.34 7.65 -2.38
C HIS A 74 1.39 8.26 -3.42
N VAL A 75 0.97 7.50 -4.42
CA VAL A 75 0.04 7.99 -5.45
C VAL A 75 -1.35 8.27 -4.88
N ALA A 76 -1.72 7.54 -3.82
CA ALA A 76 -3.03 7.68 -3.19
C ALA A 76 -3.10 8.77 -2.13
N LYS A 77 -1.95 9.27 -1.65
CA LYS A 77 -1.94 10.29 -0.59
C LYS A 77 -2.59 11.59 -1.05
N VAL A 78 -3.40 12.14 -0.17
CA VAL A 78 -3.95 13.49 -0.37
C VAL A 78 -2.81 14.50 -0.26
N CYS A 79 -2.64 15.33 -1.28
CA CYS A 79 -1.65 16.39 -1.25
C CYS A 79 -2.07 17.46 -0.24
N GLU A 80 -1.20 17.76 0.69
CA GLU A 80 -1.36 18.93 1.55
C GLU A 80 -0.78 20.16 0.82
N GLU A 81 -1.63 21.15 0.65
CA GLU A 81 -1.20 22.43 0.13
C GLU A 81 -0.77 23.37 1.25
#